data_7c5f319aa343411072c3e275d1c152eb
#
_entry.id   7c5f319aa343411072c3e275d1c152eb
#
_cell.length_a   1.000
_cell.length_b   1.000
_cell.length_c   1.000
_cell.angle_alpha   90.00
_cell.angle_beta   90.00
_cell.angle_gamma   90.00
#
_symmetry.space_group_name_H-M   'P 1'
#
loop_
_entity.id
_entity.type
_entity.pdbx_description
1 polymer ?
#
loop_
_entity_poly.entity_id
_entity_poly.type
_entity_poly.pdbx_seq_one_letter_code
_entity_poly.pdbx_strand_id
1 'polypeptide(L)'
;MATVASLSFCGVTQSPTERKICIPSSSRSILSDSYSVRIRTSFSFNPITFRASNRFVVHCMSTESSDIPPPVSETKLKFLNAYKRPIPSIYNTVLQELIVQQHLMKYKKTYRYDAVFALGFVTVYDQLMDGYPSEDDREAIFQAYVKALNEDPQQYRDDAQKLETWARAQNASSLVDFSSKTGEVEDMLKDIAERAGGNGSFSYSRFFAVGLFRLLELSNATDPTILEKLCAALNINKKSVDRDLDVYRNLLSKLVQAKELLKEYVEREKKKREERTEPQKANEAVKSCLAENLYTRM
;
A
#
# COMPACT_ATOMS: atom_id res chain seq x y z
N MET A 1 -35.36 6.02 -23.23
CA MET A 1 -34.45 6.28 -24.34
C MET A 1 -33.19 6.91 -23.73
N ALA A 2 -32.14 6.15 -23.60
CA ALA A 2 -30.88 6.59 -22.99
C ALA A 2 -29.92 6.97 -24.11
N THR A 3 -29.49 8.22 -24.12
CA THR A 3 -28.50 8.75 -25.09
C THR A 3 -27.09 8.51 -24.52
N VAL A 4 -26.34 7.67 -25.21
CA VAL A 4 -24.91 7.43 -24.94
C VAL A 4 -24.11 8.52 -25.62
N ALA A 5 -23.41 9.34 -24.84
CA ALA A 5 -22.46 10.32 -25.37
C ALA A 5 -21.09 9.67 -25.53
N SER A 6 -20.67 9.53 -26.79
CA SER A 6 -19.37 9.06 -27.23
C SER A 6 -18.36 10.20 -27.13
N LEU A 7 -17.30 10.04 -26.32
CA LEU A 7 -16.16 10.96 -26.28
C LEU A 7 -15.04 10.42 -27.17
N SER A 8 -14.80 11.12 -28.28
CA SER A 8 -13.69 10.88 -29.22
C SER A 8 -12.38 11.38 -28.62
N PHE A 9 -11.39 10.49 -28.52
CA PHE A 9 -10.00 10.83 -28.19
C PHE A 9 -9.25 11.20 -29.46
N CYS A 10 -8.76 12.42 -29.56
CA CYS A 10 -7.78 12.83 -30.58
C CYS A 10 -6.39 12.28 -30.21
N GLY A 11 -5.87 11.40 -31.03
CA GLY A 11 -4.51 10.90 -30.93
C GLY A 11 -3.50 11.92 -31.46
N VAL A 12 -2.48 12.20 -30.64
CA VAL A 12 -1.25 12.88 -31.07
C VAL A 12 -0.20 11.82 -31.33
N THR A 13 0.13 11.62 -32.60
CA THR A 13 1.21 10.75 -33.07
C THR A 13 2.55 11.49 -32.95
N GLN A 14 3.45 11.03 -32.10
CA GLN A 14 4.87 11.36 -32.15
C GLN A 14 5.67 10.20 -32.69
N SER A 15 6.41 10.46 -33.77
CA SER A 15 7.31 9.53 -34.45
C SER A 15 8.58 9.22 -33.63
N PRO A 16 9.09 7.98 -33.60
CA PRO A 16 10.34 7.67 -32.94
C PRO A 16 11.54 7.90 -33.86
N THR A 17 12.50 8.67 -33.40
CA THR A 17 13.82 8.83 -34.00
C THR A 17 14.70 7.63 -33.62
N GLU A 18 15.02 6.81 -34.59
CA GLU A 18 15.95 5.68 -34.44
C GLU A 18 17.38 6.16 -34.14
N ARG A 19 17.97 5.69 -33.03
CA ARG A 19 19.42 5.68 -32.83
C ARG A 19 19.91 4.24 -32.87
N LYS A 20 20.65 3.91 -33.93
CA LYS A 20 21.42 2.67 -34.10
C LYS A 20 22.52 2.59 -33.03
N ILE A 21 22.50 1.56 -32.21
CA ILE A 21 23.62 1.15 -31.37
C ILE A 21 24.18 -0.15 -31.93
N CYS A 22 25.44 -0.09 -32.36
CA CYS A 22 26.18 -1.25 -32.83
C CYS A 22 26.63 -2.10 -31.62
N ILE A 23 26.31 -3.40 -31.64
CA ILE A 23 26.78 -4.38 -30.68
C ILE A 23 27.88 -5.21 -31.34
N PRO A 24 29.08 -5.32 -30.77
CA PRO A 24 30.06 -6.33 -31.21
C PRO A 24 29.78 -7.65 -30.49
N SER A 25 29.58 -8.70 -31.28
CA SER A 25 29.47 -10.08 -30.84
C SER A 25 30.83 -10.62 -30.38
N SER A 26 30.90 -11.19 -29.18
CA SER A 26 31.93 -12.14 -28.78
C SER A 26 31.37 -13.16 -27.82
N SER A 27 31.31 -14.39 -28.29
CA SER A 27 30.96 -15.61 -27.55
C SER A 27 32.07 -16.00 -26.57
N ARG A 28 31.71 -16.39 -25.32
CA ARG A 28 32.29 -17.55 -24.61
C ARG A 28 31.67 -17.82 -23.23
N SER A 29 31.19 -19.05 -23.12
CA SER A 29 31.20 -20.02 -21.99
C SER A 29 30.79 -19.61 -20.57
N ILE A 30 29.80 -20.36 -20.11
CA ILE A 30 29.23 -20.56 -18.79
C ILE A 30 30.28 -21.00 -17.77
N LEU A 31 30.35 -20.33 -16.61
CA LEU A 31 30.65 -20.94 -15.31
C LEU A 31 30.12 -20.02 -14.19
N SER A 32 29.43 -20.61 -13.22
CA SER A 32 28.90 -20.01 -12.02
C SER A 32 29.99 -19.34 -11.18
N ASP A 33 29.73 -18.14 -10.64
CA ASP A 33 30.22 -17.79 -9.33
C ASP A 33 29.65 -16.43 -8.83
N SER A 34 29.38 -16.43 -7.57
CA SER A 34 29.13 -15.37 -6.58
C SER A 34 29.24 -13.91 -7.01
N TYR A 35 28.18 -13.14 -6.85
CA TYR A 35 28.15 -11.70 -7.07
C TYR A 35 28.93 -10.93 -6.01
N SER A 36 30.17 -10.55 -6.33
CA SER A 36 30.92 -9.51 -5.66
C SER A 36 30.96 -8.28 -6.58
N VAL A 37 30.21 -7.24 -6.24
CA VAL A 37 30.25 -5.95 -6.95
C VAL A 37 31.52 -5.21 -6.55
N ARG A 38 32.57 -5.26 -7.39
CA ARG A 38 33.77 -4.39 -7.27
C ARG A 38 33.54 -3.15 -8.14
N ILE A 39 33.29 -2.01 -7.49
CA ILE A 39 33.40 -0.70 -8.14
C ILE A 39 34.89 -0.35 -8.24
N ARG A 40 35.43 -0.38 -9.46
CA ARG A 40 36.77 0.17 -9.75
C ARG A 40 36.65 1.65 -10.09
N THR A 41 36.97 2.51 -9.14
CA THR A 41 37.33 3.90 -9.43
C THR A 41 38.84 3.97 -9.56
N SER A 42 39.38 4.16 -10.78
CA SER A 42 40.78 4.43 -11.03
C SER A 42 41.06 5.91 -10.81
N PHE A 43 41.57 6.25 -9.64
CA PHE A 43 42.23 7.53 -9.42
C PHE A 43 43.72 7.27 -9.24
N SER A 44 44.53 7.84 -10.17
CA SER A 44 45.96 7.88 -10.09
C SER A 44 46.37 8.90 -9.02
N PHE A 45 46.94 8.44 -7.92
CA PHE A 45 47.58 9.31 -6.94
C PHE A 45 49.02 8.92 -6.72
N ASN A 46 49.92 9.94 -6.85
CA ASN A 46 51.31 9.86 -6.47
C ASN A 46 51.45 9.56 -4.96
N PRO A 47 52.44 8.77 -4.54
CA PRO A 47 52.64 8.43 -3.14
C PRO A 47 53.31 9.56 -2.39
N ILE A 48 52.54 10.31 -1.61
CA ILE A 48 53.10 11.09 -0.49
C ILE A 48 52.95 10.23 0.76
N THR A 49 54.07 9.80 1.29
CA THR A 49 54.19 9.06 2.54
C THR A 49 53.74 9.93 3.71
N PHE A 50 52.53 9.71 4.23
CA PHE A 50 52.17 10.15 5.57
C PHE A 50 51.86 8.94 6.45
N ARG A 51 52.79 8.71 7.38
CA ARG A 51 52.68 7.77 8.48
C ARG A 51 51.80 8.43 9.55
N ALA A 52 50.49 8.15 9.55
CA ALA A 52 49.64 8.44 10.70
C ALA A 52 48.58 7.33 10.80
N SER A 53 48.81 6.46 11.78
CA SER A 53 47.86 5.46 12.22
C SER A 53 46.74 6.17 13.00
N ASN A 54 45.73 6.66 12.32
CA ASN A 54 44.45 7.01 12.97
C ASN A 54 43.52 5.86 12.81
N ARG A 55 43.46 4.96 13.78
CA ARG A 55 42.36 4.10 14.01
C ARG A 55 41.19 4.99 14.38
N PHE A 56 40.31 5.27 13.42
CA PHE A 56 38.96 5.76 13.74
C PHE A 56 38.20 4.64 14.45
N VAL A 57 38.24 4.65 15.77
CA VAL A 57 37.34 3.87 16.58
C VAL A 57 36.01 4.64 16.50
N VAL A 58 35.09 4.14 15.65
CA VAL A 58 33.71 4.57 15.72
C VAL A 58 33.19 4.06 17.05
N HIS A 59 33.22 4.89 18.09
CA HIS A 59 32.45 4.66 19.29
C HIS A 59 31.01 4.87 18.92
N CYS A 60 30.28 3.78 18.67
CA CYS A 60 28.84 3.78 18.83
C CYS A 60 28.59 4.02 20.32
N MET A 61 28.54 5.27 20.73
CA MET A 61 27.96 5.63 22.02
C MET A 61 26.47 5.29 21.89
N SER A 62 26.08 4.15 22.44
CA SER A 62 24.72 3.87 22.81
C SER A 62 24.35 4.83 23.96
N THR A 63 24.11 6.08 23.62
CA THR A 63 23.30 6.95 24.45
C THR A 63 21.89 6.35 24.35
N GLU A 64 21.44 5.73 25.41
CA GLU A 64 20.02 5.47 25.65
C GLU A 64 19.30 6.83 25.76
N SER A 65 19.20 7.54 24.64
CA SER A 65 18.29 8.65 24.51
C SER A 65 16.97 8.06 24.06
N SER A 66 15.99 8.09 24.94
CA SER A 66 14.59 7.73 24.72
C SER A 66 13.91 8.46 23.54
N ASP A 67 14.67 9.22 22.78
CA ASP A 67 14.22 10.15 21.73
C ASP A 67 14.57 9.69 20.31
N ILE A 68 15.26 8.53 20.15
CA ILE A 68 15.58 7.99 18.83
C ILE A 68 14.43 7.10 18.35
N PRO A 69 13.77 7.44 17.22
CA PRO A 69 12.71 6.61 16.70
C PRO A 69 13.25 5.21 16.35
N PRO A 70 12.48 4.14 16.64
CA PRO A 70 12.90 2.79 16.29
C PRO A 70 13.05 2.64 14.79
N PRO A 71 13.91 1.75 14.29
CA PRO A 71 14.05 1.51 12.86
C PRO A 71 12.79 0.84 12.29
N VAL A 72 12.49 1.11 11.03
CA VAL A 72 11.33 0.49 10.32
C VAL A 72 11.39 -1.05 10.37
N SER A 73 12.59 -1.62 10.35
CA SER A 73 12.80 -3.07 10.47
C SER A 73 12.23 -3.65 11.77
N GLU A 74 12.29 -2.92 12.87
CA GLU A 74 11.72 -3.34 14.14
C GLU A 74 10.19 -3.41 14.08
N THR A 75 9.55 -2.40 13.50
CA THR A 75 8.08 -2.42 13.30
C THR A 75 7.65 -3.56 12.39
N LYS A 76 8.39 -3.80 11.30
CA LYS A 76 8.14 -4.96 10.43
C LYS A 76 8.30 -6.28 11.18
N LEU A 77 9.31 -6.41 12.02
CA LEU A 77 9.53 -7.60 12.83
C LEU A 77 8.41 -7.80 13.86
N LYS A 78 7.96 -6.73 14.53
CA LYS A 78 6.80 -6.78 15.43
C LYS A 78 5.55 -7.29 14.72
N PHE A 79 5.28 -6.79 13.51
CA PHE A 79 4.16 -7.25 12.69
C PHE A 79 4.27 -8.75 12.36
N LEU A 80 5.43 -9.21 11.85
CA LEU A 80 5.65 -10.61 11.49
C LEU A 80 5.58 -11.55 12.71
N ASN A 81 6.00 -11.09 13.88
CA ASN A 81 5.90 -11.86 15.12
C ASN A 81 4.46 -11.94 15.65
N ALA A 82 3.67 -10.89 15.45
CA ALA A 82 2.26 -10.86 15.85
C ALA A 82 1.37 -11.70 14.93
N TYR A 83 1.66 -11.72 13.62
CA TYR A 83 0.94 -12.54 12.64
C TYR A 83 1.89 -13.49 11.91
N LYS A 84 1.89 -14.76 12.30
CA LYS A 84 2.84 -15.78 11.83
C LYS A 84 2.37 -16.59 10.61
N ARG A 85 1.10 -16.41 10.19
CA ARG A 85 0.56 -17.14 9.04
C ARG A 85 1.08 -16.55 7.72
N PRO A 86 1.19 -17.36 6.66
CA PRO A 86 1.60 -16.86 5.36
C PRO A 86 0.55 -15.91 4.77
N ILE A 87 1.00 -14.75 4.29
CA ILE A 87 0.17 -13.76 3.58
C ILE A 87 0.47 -13.88 2.10
N PRO A 88 -0.54 -14.01 1.22
CA PRO A 88 -0.32 -14.01 -0.23
C PRO A 88 0.48 -12.79 -0.69
N SER A 89 1.41 -13.00 -1.63
CA SER A 89 2.42 -11.99 -2.01
C SER A 89 1.84 -10.64 -2.42
N ILE A 90 0.69 -10.63 -3.10
CA ILE A 90 0.02 -9.40 -3.54
C ILE A 90 -0.39 -8.52 -2.34
N TYR A 91 -0.96 -9.12 -1.30
CA TYR A 91 -1.35 -8.40 -0.08
C TYR A 91 -0.14 -8.05 0.78
N ASN A 92 0.83 -8.97 0.89
CA ASN A 92 2.04 -8.73 1.67
C ASN A 92 2.83 -7.53 1.16
N THR A 93 3.00 -7.40 -0.16
CA THR A 93 3.69 -6.26 -0.77
C THR A 93 3.04 -4.93 -0.38
N VAL A 94 1.71 -4.86 -0.46
CA VAL A 94 0.95 -3.66 -0.10
C VAL A 94 1.09 -3.35 1.40
N LEU A 95 0.94 -4.36 2.27
CA LEU A 95 1.06 -4.20 3.72
C LEU A 95 2.46 -3.73 4.14
N GLN A 96 3.51 -4.27 3.51
CA GLN A 96 4.89 -3.85 3.77
C GLN A 96 5.14 -2.38 3.38
N GLU A 97 4.54 -1.92 2.30
CA GLU A 97 4.61 -0.51 1.89
C GLU A 97 3.83 0.39 2.86
N LEU A 98 2.62 0.00 3.24
CA LEU A 98 1.81 0.74 4.21
C LEU A 98 2.51 0.88 5.56
N ILE A 99 3.16 -0.20 6.07
CA ILE A 99 3.92 -0.16 7.33
C ILE A 99 5.02 0.89 7.26
N VAL A 100 5.76 0.96 6.15
CA VAL A 100 6.84 1.95 5.99
C VAL A 100 6.28 3.37 6.04
N GLN A 101 5.22 3.63 5.26
CA GLN A 101 4.62 4.96 5.19
C GLN A 101 4.09 5.42 6.54
N GLN A 102 3.38 4.55 7.23
CA GLN A 102 2.77 4.88 8.52
C GLN A 102 3.81 4.99 9.64
N HIS A 103 4.84 4.13 9.63
CA HIS A 103 5.96 4.25 10.55
C HIS A 103 6.65 5.60 10.40
N LEU A 104 7.03 6.00 9.18
CA LEU A 104 7.68 7.28 8.92
C LEU A 104 6.81 8.48 9.31
N MET A 105 5.49 8.36 9.17
CA MET A 105 4.56 9.39 9.58
C MET A 105 4.48 9.49 11.12
N LYS A 106 4.32 8.36 11.80
CA LYS A 106 4.16 8.30 13.26
C LYS A 106 5.32 8.93 14.01
N TYR A 107 6.54 8.73 13.55
CA TYR A 107 7.74 9.25 14.22
C TYR A 107 8.13 10.68 13.78
N LYS A 108 7.25 11.39 13.06
CA LYS A 108 7.42 12.84 12.87
C LYS A 108 7.09 13.58 14.18
N LYS A 109 7.86 14.63 14.51
CA LYS A 109 7.62 15.45 15.71
C LYS A 109 6.23 16.10 15.74
N THR A 110 5.63 16.33 14.57
CA THR A 110 4.30 16.93 14.40
C THR A 110 3.18 15.90 14.36
N TYR A 111 3.50 14.60 14.49
CA TYR A 111 2.46 13.57 14.45
C TYR A 111 1.56 13.66 15.67
N ARG A 112 0.27 13.71 15.41
CA ARG A 112 -0.78 13.54 16.38
C ARG A 112 -1.87 12.71 15.74
N TYR A 113 -2.33 11.68 16.43
CA TYR A 113 -3.45 10.86 15.99
C TYR A 113 -4.72 11.73 15.85
N ASP A 114 -5.49 11.49 14.80
CA ASP A 114 -6.82 12.05 14.61
C ASP A 114 -7.76 11.02 13.95
N ALA A 115 -9.07 11.15 14.20
CA ALA A 115 -10.05 10.18 13.73
C ALA A 115 -10.28 10.24 12.21
N VAL A 116 -10.07 11.39 11.56
CA VAL A 116 -10.16 11.50 10.09
C VAL A 116 -9.04 10.69 9.44
N PHE A 117 -7.84 10.72 10.02
CA PHE A 117 -6.75 9.85 9.61
C PHE A 117 -7.12 8.37 9.82
N ALA A 118 -7.71 8.01 10.98
CA ALA A 118 -8.12 6.64 11.27
C ALA A 118 -9.17 6.14 10.27
N LEU A 119 -10.22 6.95 9.98
CA LEU A 119 -11.21 6.64 8.95
C LEU A 119 -10.56 6.38 7.60
N GLY A 120 -9.64 7.25 7.17
CA GLY A 120 -8.94 7.09 5.91
C GLY A 120 -8.06 5.84 5.88
N PHE A 121 -7.35 5.54 6.95
CA PHE A 121 -6.54 4.33 7.05
C PHE A 121 -7.41 3.06 7.01
N VAL A 122 -8.49 2.99 7.78
CA VAL A 122 -9.43 1.86 7.78
C VAL A 122 -10.02 1.67 6.39
N THR A 123 -10.47 2.75 5.74
CA THR A 123 -10.99 2.71 4.36
C THR A 123 -9.96 2.15 3.37
N VAL A 124 -8.72 2.64 3.42
CA VAL A 124 -7.62 2.14 2.56
C VAL A 124 -7.35 0.67 2.83
N TYR A 125 -7.24 0.30 4.10
CA TYR A 125 -6.98 -1.09 4.50
C TYR A 125 -8.07 -2.03 3.99
N ASP A 126 -9.32 -1.72 4.23
CA ASP A 126 -10.45 -2.55 3.84
C ASP A 126 -10.55 -2.71 2.31
N GLN A 127 -10.29 -1.66 1.54
CA GLN A 127 -10.26 -1.72 0.07
C GLN A 127 -9.04 -2.49 -0.48
N LEU A 128 -7.87 -2.33 0.10
CA LEU A 128 -6.68 -3.06 -0.31
C LEU A 128 -6.75 -4.54 0.03
N MET A 129 -7.37 -4.88 1.17
CA MET A 129 -7.55 -6.25 1.64
C MET A 129 -8.86 -6.89 1.14
N ASP A 130 -9.62 -6.18 0.31
CA ASP A 130 -10.81 -6.74 -0.32
C ASP A 130 -10.48 -8.01 -1.12
N GLY A 131 -11.33 -9.04 -1.01
CA GLY A 131 -11.11 -10.34 -1.62
C GLY A 131 -10.02 -11.20 -0.94
N TYR A 132 -9.58 -10.85 0.26
CA TYR A 132 -8.70 -11.73 1.06
C TYR A 132 -9.48 -13.02 1.43
N PRO A 133 -8.84 -14.22 1.36
CA PRO A 133 -9.57 -15.50 1.46
C PRO A 133 -10.30 -15.74 2.80
N SER A 134 -9.85 -15.14 3.88
CA SER A 134 -10.40 -15.32 5.23
C SER A 134 -10.63 -13.97 5.90
N GLU A 135 -11.86 -13.71 6.31
CA GLU A 135 -12.22 -12.48 7.02
C GLU A 135 -11.58 -12.40 8.41
N ASP A 136 -11.52 -13.54 9.12
CA ASP A 136 -10.87 -13.63 10.44
C ASP A 136 -9.38 -13.32 10.35
N ASP A 137 -8.72 -13.82 9.30
CA ASP A 137 -7.31 -13.52 9.05
C ASP A 137 -7.10 -12.06 8.66
N ARG A 138 -8.02 -11.47 7.89
CA ARG A 138 -7.98 -10.04 7.53
C ARG A 138 -8.01 -9.17 8.78
N GLU A 139 -8.92 -9.47 9.73
CA GLU A 139 -9.00 -8.74 10.98
C GLU A 139 -7.78 -9.00 11.89
N ALA A 140 -7.30 -10.23 11.96
CA ALA A 140 -6.07 -10.56 12.70
C ALA A 140 -4.83 -9.83 12.14
N ILE A 141 -4.73 -9.68 10.82
CA ILE A 141 -3.68 -8.90 10.15
C ILE A 141 -3.82 -7.41 10.52
N PHE A 142 -5.05 -6.85 10.50
CA PHE A 142 -5.29 -5.47 10.90
C PHE A 142 -4.81 -5.20 12.32
N GLN A 143 -5.21 -6.06 13.26
CA GLN A 143 -4.81 -5.94 14.66
C GLN A 143 -3.29 -6.07 14.84
N ALA A 144 -2.66 -7.04 14.19
CA ALA A 144 -1.21 -7.21 14.24
C ALA A 144 -0.47 -6.00 13.66
N TYR A 145 -0.99 -5.43 12.58
CA TYR A 145 -0.45 -4.26 11.90
C TYR A 145 -0.47 -3.02 12.82
N VAL A 146 -1.63 -2.66 13.37
CA VAL A 146 -1.79 -1.47 14.20
C VAL A 146 -1.00 -1.61 15.52
N LYS A 147 -1.02 -2.81 16.14
CA LYS A 147 -0.22 -3.11 17.33
C LYS A 147 1.29 -3.01 17.07
N ALA A 148 1.76 -3.38 15.87
CA ALA A 148 3.18 -3.25 15.51
C ALA A 148 3.65 -1.78 15.49
N LEU A 149 2.73 -0.86 15.25
CA LEU A 149 2.95 0.58 15.34
C LEU A 149 2.79 1.12 16.78
N ASN A 150 2.57 0.28 17.78
CA ASN A 150 2.25 0.63 19.15
C ASN A 150 1.01 1.58 19.24
N GLU A 151 -0.05 1.24 18.51
CA GLU A 151 -1.33 1.93 18.51
C GLU A 151 -2.46 0.93 18.78
N ASP A 152 -3.65 1.42 19.13
CA ASP A 152 -4.80 0.60 19.46
C ASP A 152 -5.68 0.34 18.23
N PRO A 153 -5.80 -0.89 17.73
CA PRO A 153 -6.64 -1.22 16.59
C PRO A 153 -8.13 -0.99 16.84
N GLN A 154 -8.59 -1.14 18.08
CA GLN A 154 -10.00 -0.93 18.41
C GLN A 154 -10.35 0.55 18.29
N GLN A 155 -9.49 1.44 18.80
CA GLN A 155 -9.66 2.88 18.64
C GLN A 155 -9.81 3.30 17.18
N TYR A 156 -9.00 2.71 16.27
CA TYR A 156 -9.10 2.99 14.83
C TYR A 156 -10.48 2.61 14.25
N ARG A 157 -11.01 1.44 14.63
CA ARG A 157 -12.31 0.96 14.17
C ARG A 157 -13.45 1.79 14.76
N ASP A 158 -13.40 2.09 16.06
CA ASP A 158 -14.43 2.86 16.74
C ASP A 158 -14.51 4.29 16.21
N ASP A 159 -13.37 4.96 16.05
CA ASP A 159 -13.31 6.31 15.51
C ASP A 159 -13.76 6.38 14.05
N ALA A 160 -13.37 5.40 13.24
CA ALA A 160 -13.85 5.28 11.87
C ALA A 160 -15.37 5.10 11.82
N GLN A 161 -15.93 4.22 12.64
CA GLN A 161 -17.37 3.97 12.70
C GLN A 161 -18.17 5.18 13.18
N LYS A 162 -17.66 5.89 14.19
CA LYS A 162 -18.26 7.16 14.66
C LYS A 162 -18.34 8.19 13.52
N LEU A 163 -17.23 8.41 12.82
CA LEU A 163 -17.18 9.33 11.71
C LEU A 163 -18.07 8.91 10.54
N GLU A 164 -18.13 7.62 10.21
CA GLU A 164 -19.02 7.11 9.18
C GLU A 164 -20.49 7.34 9.53
N THR A 165 -20.86 7.04 10.77
CA THR A 165 -22.25 7.22 11.26
C THR A 165 -22.64 8.70 11.23
N TRP A 166 -21.75 9.56 11.69
CA TRP A 166 -21.93 11.00 11.65
C TRP A 166 -22.08 11.52 10.20
N ALA A 167 -21.18 11.11 9.30
CA ALA A 167 -21.19 11.56 7.91
C ALA A 167 -22.45 11.17 7.15
N ARG A 168 -22.98 9.96 7.39
CA ARG A 168 -24.25 9.53 6.80
C ARG A 168 -25.47 10.37 7.24
N ALA A 169 -25.38 11.01 8.40
CA ALA A 169 -26.43 11.92 8.89
C ALA A 169 -26.26 13.37 8.38
N GLN A 170 -25.11 13.68 7.74
CA GLN A 170 -24.85 15.03 7.21
C GLN A 170 -25.30 15.16 5.76
N ASN A 171 -25.52 16.42 5.35
CA ASN A 171 -25.64 16.82 3.95
C ASN A 171 -24.47 17.72 3.55
N ALA A 172 -24.37 18.07 2.26
CA ALA A 172 -23.27 18.87 1.72
C ALA A 172 -23.03 20.19 2.47
N SER A 173 -24.11 20.88 2.85
CA SER A 173 -24.01 22.17 3.56
C SER A 173 -23.56 21.94 5.02
N SER A 174 -24.16 20.95 5.68
CA SER A 174 -23.90 20.67 7.09
C SER A 174 -22.51 20.10 7.34
N LEU A 175 -21.94 19.42 6.35
CA LEU A 175 -20.57 18.90 6.40
C LEU A 175 -19.52 20.00 6.40
N VAL A 176 -19.75 21.07 5.65
CA VAL A 176 -18.83 22.21 5.58
C VAL A 176 -18.99 23.14 6.80
N ASP A 177 -20.20 23.23 7.33
CA ASP A 177 -20.59 24.19 8.38
C ASP A 177 -20.39 23.64 9.81
N PHE A 178 -19.39 22.76 9.99
CA PHE A 178 -19.07 22.15 11.28
C PHE A 178 -18.66 23.19 12.34
N SER A 179 -18.15 24.34 11.92
CA SER A 179 -17.68 25.40 12.84
C SER A 179 -18.81 26.02 13.68
N SER A 180 -20.04 26.06 13.15
CA SER A 180 -21.22 26.63 13.81
C SER A 180 -21.94 25.64 14.74
N LYS A 181 -21.58 24.35 14.65
CA LYS A 181 -22.22 23.25 15.39
C LYS A 181 -21.41 22.82 16.59
N THR A 182 -22.09 22.17 17.53
CA THR A 182 -21.49 21.56 18.71
C THR A 182 -21.72 20.05 18.68
N GLY A 183 -20.67 19.27 18.88
CA GLY A 183 -20.69 17.82 18.90
C GLY A 183 -19.28 17.25 18.92
N GLU A 184 -19.15 15.99 19.30
CA GLU A 184 -17.83 15.34 19.44
C GLU A 184 -17.02 15.38 18.12
N VAL A 185 -17.68 15.13 16.99
CA VAL A 185 -17.02 15.13 15.66
C VAL A 185 -16.74 16.55 15.19
N GLU A 186 -17.69 17.47 15.37
CA GLU A 186 -17.52 18.87 15.03
C GLU A 186 -16.37 19.51 15.81
N ASP A 187 -16.26 19.22 17.10
CA ASP A 187 -15.17 19.75 17.94
C ASP A 187 -13.82 19.16 17.53
N MET A 188 -13.78 17.89 17.12
CA MET A 188 -12.61 17.25 16.55
C MET A 188 -12.18 17.92 15.21
N LEU A 189 -13.15 18.22 14.32
CA LEU A 189 -12.86 18.92 13.05
C LEU A 189 -12.36 20.35 13.32
N LYS A 190 -12.88 21.04 14.34
CA LYS A 190 -12.38 22.35 14.78
C LYS A 190 -10.95 22.28 15.29
N ASP A 191 -10.60 21.29 16.13
CA ASP A 191 -9.22 21.08 16.59
C ASP A 191 -8.27 20.82 15.41
N ILE A 192 -8.70 20.05 14.40
CA ILE A 192 -7.93 19.84 13.16
C ILE A 192 -7.73 21.18 12.43
N ALA A 193 -8.79 21.98 12.25
CA ALA A 193 -8.74 23.25 11.55
C ALA A 193 -7.81 24.26 12.28
N GLU A 194 -7.85 24.32 13.59
CA GLU A 194 -6.95 25.15 14.41
C GLU A 194 -5.49 24.72 14.26
N ARG A 195 -5.22 23.43 14.35
CA ARG A 195 -3.86 22.88 14.17
C ARG A 195 -3.32 23.09 12.77
N ALA A 196 -4.15 22.98 11.74
CA ALA A 196 -3.77 23.19 10.35
C ALA A 196 -3.56 24.66 10.01
N GLY A 197 -4.32 25.58 10.64
CA GLY A 197 -4.15 27.03 10.51
C GLY A 197 -3.02 27.61 11.36
N GLY A 198 -2.51 26.87 12.35
CA GLY A 198 -1.43 27.31 13.22
C GLY A 198 -0.03 27.04 12.63
N ASN A 199 1.02 27.38 13.40
CA ASN A 199 2.43 27.29 12.98
C ASN A 199 2.95 25.84 12.84
N GLY A 200 2.31 25.01 11.97
CA GLY A 200 2.83 23.73 11.56
C GLY A 200 2.66 22.57 12.53
N SER A 201 1.71 22.64 13.45
CA SER A 201 1.40 21.55 14.38
C SER A 201 0.52 20.44 13.78
N PHE A 202 0.08 20.57 12.52
CA PHE A 202 -0.69 19.56 11.81
C PHE A 202 0.18 18.71 10.89
N SER A 203 0.10 17.40 11.02
CA SER A 203 0.81 16.45 10.14
C SER A 203 -0.14 15.88 9.11
N TYR A 204 -0.24 16.54 7.97
CA TYR A 204 -1.00 16.04 6.83
C TYR A 204 -0.46 14.68 6.33
N SER A 205 -1.38 13.78 5.98
CA SER A 205 -1.08 12.46 5.39
C SER A 205 -2.02 12.12 4.24
N ARG A 206 -1.63 11.14 3.41
CA ARG A 206 -2.50 10.61 2.34
C ARG A 206 -3.75 9.94 2.90
N PHE A 207 -3.63 9.24 4.03
CA PHE A 207 -4.77 8.63 4.71
C PHE A 207 -5.78 9.68 5.16
N PHE A 208 -5.30 10.83 5.63
CA PHE A 208 -6.17 11.95 5.98
C PHE A 208 -6.97 12.45 4.75
N ALA A 209 -6.34 12.55 3.58
CA ALA A 209 -7.04 12.91 2.34
C ALA A 209 -8.14 11.89 1.97
N VAL A 210 -7.84 10.59 2.10
CA VAL A 210 -8.83 9.54 1.86
C VAL A 210 -9.97 9.61 2.88
N GLY A 211 -9.68 9.88 4.16
CA GLY A 211 -10.68 10.09 5.21
C GLY A 211 -11.62 11.25 4.90
N LEU A 212 -11.09 12.40 4.46
CA LEU A 212 -11.91 13.52 4.02
C LEU A 212 -12.82 13.16 2.84
N PHE A 213 -12.27 12.46 1.85
CA PHE A 213 -13.05 12.04 0.69
C PHE A 213 -14.14 11.03 1.09
N ARG A 214 -13.84 10.13 2.04
CA ARG A 214 -14.82 9.18 2.56
C ARG A 214 -15.99 9.88 3.26
N LEU A 215 -15.75 10.94 4.00
CA LEU A 215 -16.83 11.77 4.58
C LEU A 215 -17.75 12.35 3.50
N LEU A 216 -17.18 12.83 2.39
CA LEU A 216 -17.95 13.33 1.25
C LEU A 216 -18.77 12.24 0.55
N GLU A 217 -18.18 11.06 0.36
CA GLU A 217 -18.91 9.91 -0.21
C GLU A 217 -20.13 9.53 0.63
N LEU A 218 -19.95 9.40 1.95
CA LEU A 218 -21.00 8.99 2.87
C LEU A 218 -22.12 10.02 3.01
N SER A 219 -21.80 11.31 2.85
CA SER A 219 -22.77 12.40 2.85
C SER A 219 -23.40 12.66 1.47
N ASN A 220 -23.09 11.85 0.44
CA ASN A 220 -23.48 12.06 -0.95
C ASN A 220 -23.09 13.45 -1.51
N ALA A 221 -22.00 14.01 -1.02
CA ALA A 221 -21.51 15.36 -1.32
C ALA A 221 -20.20 15.33 -2.12
N THR A 222 -20.12 14.52 -3.17
CA THR A 222 -18.88 14.26 -3.94
C THR A 222 -18.50 15.35 -4.93
N ASP A 223 -19.23 16.47 -4.97
CA ASP A 223 -18.91 17.60 -5.83
C ASP A 223 -17.53 18.21 -5.48
N PRO A 224 -16.67 18.50 -6.49
CA PRO A 224 -15.35 19.09 -6.25
C PRO A 224 -15.39 20.44 -5.50
N THR A 225 -16.50 21.18 -5.63
CA THR A 225 -16.71 22.46 -4.94
C THR A 225 -16.92 22.29 -3.45
N ILE A 226 -17.51 21.16 -3.02
CA ILE A 226 -17.73 20.86 -1.60
C ILE A 226 -16.40 20.42 -0.95
N LEU A 227 -15.61 19.61 -1.65
CA LEU A 227 -14.27 19.26 -1.20
C LEU A 227 -13.40 20.53 -1.04
N GLU A 228 -13.51 21.47 -1.96
CA GLU A 228 -12.78 22.75 -1.87
C GLU A 228 -13.19 23.55 -0.64
N LYS A 229 -14.49 23.69 -0.39
CA LYS A 229 -15.01 24.38 0.79
C LYS A 229 -14.60 23.67 2.09
N LEU A 230 -14.65 22.34 2.12
CA LEU A 230 -14.23 21.57 3.28
C LEU A 230 -12.73 21.73 3.54
N CYS A 231 -11.89 21.66 2.52
CA CYS A 231 -10.46 21.91 2.63
C CYS A 231 -10.17 23.33 3.12
N ALA A 232 -10.90 24.33 2.64
CA ALA A 232 -10.77 25.71 3.10
C ALA A 232 -11.18 25.88 4.55
N ALA A 233 -12.30 25.27 4.98
CA ALA A 233 -12.76 25.29 6.37
C ALA A 233 -11.78 24.60 7.34
N LEU A 234 -11.05 23.59 6.86
CA LEU A 234 -10.01 22.88 7.64
C LEU A 234 -8.61 23.48 7.50
N ASN A 235 -8.44 24.59 6.76
CA ASN A 235 -7.13 25.19 6.47
C ASN A 235 -6.14 24.24 5.79
N ILE A 236 -6.63 23.37 4.89
CA ILE A 236 -5.83 22.35 4.21
C ILE A 236 -5.70 22.68 2.73
N ASN A 237 -4.52 22.43 2.15
CA ASN A 237 -4.27 22.67 0.75
C ASN A 237 -4.98 21.64 -0.14
N LYS A 238 -6.05 22.06 -0.85
CA LYS A 238 -6.83 21.23 -1.78
C LYS A 238 -5.96 20.53 -2.83
N LYS A 239 -4.96 21.22 -3.41
CA LYS A 239 -4.09 20.62 -4.44
C LYS A 239 -3.32 19.39 -3.90
N SER A 240 -2.96 19.39 -2.63
CA SER A 240 -2.31 18.23 -2.00
C SER A 240 -3.30 17.08 -1.83
N VAL A 241 -4.53 17.39 -1.44
CA VAL A 241 -5.61 16.38 -1.29
C VAL A 241 -5.94 15.76 -2.66
N ASP A 242 -6.17 16.56 -3.69
CA ASP A 242 -6.48 16.07 -5.05
C ASP A 242 -5.37 15.14 -5.57
N ARG A 243 -4.11 15.57 -5.47
CA ARG A 243 -2.95 14.76 -5.87
C ARG A 243 -2.89 13.42 -5.14
N ASP A 244 -3.12 13.42 -3.84
CA ASP A 244 -3.02 12.19 -3.02
C ASP A 244 -4.22 11.27 -3.27
N LEU A 245 -5.41 11.80 -3.55
CA LEU A 245 -6.56 11.04 -4.01
C LEU A 245 -6.34 10.40 -5.39
N ASP A 246 -5.71 11.11 -6.32
CA ASP A 246 -5.37 10.55 -7.63
C ASP A 246 -4.35 9.41 -7.52
N VAL A 247 -3.33 9.57 -6.67
CA VAL A 247 -2.39 8.48 -6.37
C VAL A 247 -3.11 7.27 -5.78
N TYR A 248 -4.05 7.49 -4.87
CA TYR A 248 -4.83 6.42 -4.25
C TYR A 248 -5.73 5.68 -5.25
N ARG A 249 -6.47 6.41 -6.10
CA ARG A 249 -7.29 5.83 -7.18
C ARG A 249 -6.46 5.00 -8.14
N ASN A 250 -5.29 5.50 -8.54
CA ASN A 250 -4.36 4.78 -9.40
C ASN A 250 -3.84 3.49 -8.74
N LEU A 251 -3.55 3.53 -7.43
CA LEU A 251 -3.13 2.34 -6.66
C LEU A 251 -4.22 1.29 -6.65
N LEU A 252 -5.47 1.67 -6.34
CA LEU A 252 -6.61 0.75 -6.34
C LEU A 252 -6.85 0.13 -7.72
N SER A 253 -6.80 0.93 -8.79
CA SER A 253 -6.95 0.43 -10.17
C SER A 253 -5.89 -0.62 -10.52
N LYS A 254 -4.62 -0.35 -10.17
CA LYS A 254 -3.53 -1.32 -10.39
C LYS A 254 -3.71 -2.59 -9.55
N LEU A 255 -4.22 -2.47 -8.34
CA LEU A 255 -4.47 -3.63 -7.48
C LEU A 255 -5.59 -4.52 -8.06
N VAL A 256 -6.67 -3.91 -8.55
CA VAL A 256 -7.76 -4.65 -9.22
C VAL A 256 -7.22 -5.39 -10.44
N GLN A 257 -6.46 -4.72 -11.32
CA GLN A 257 -5.83 -5.35 -12.48
C GLN A 257 -4.90 -6.51 -12.09
N ALA A 258 -4.10 -6.33 -11.02
CA ALA A 258 -3.21 -7.38 -10.54
C ALA A 258 -3.98 -8.60 -10.00
N LYS A 259 -5.11 -8.37 -9.29
CA LYS A 259 -5.99 -9.44 -8.81
C LYS A 259 -6.64 -10.21 -9.98
N GLU A 260 -7.09 -9.52 -11.01
CA GLU A 260 -7.66 -10.14 -12.21
C GLU A 260 -6.64 -11.00 -12.94
N LEU A 261 -5.43 -10.49 -13.17
CA LEU A 261 -4.33 -11.25 -13.80
C LEU A 261 -3.95 -12.49 -12.98
N LEU A 262 -3.92 -12.36 -11.66
CA LEU A 262 -3.65 -13.51 -10.78
C LEU A 262 -4.75 -14.57 -10.89
N LYS A 263 -6.02 -14.15 -10.92
CA LYS A 263 -7.16 -15.06 -11.09
C LYS A 263 -7.07 -15.80 -12.41
N GLU A 264 -6.84 -15.10 -13.52
CA GLU A 264 -6.66 -15.72 -14.82
C GLU A 264 -5.47 -16.70 -14.87
N TYR A 265 -4.36 -16.36 -14.20
CA TYR A 265 -3.20 -17.24 -14.10
C TYR A 265 -3.56 -18.54 -13.37
N VAL A 266 -4.22 -18.44 -12.24
CA VAL A 266 -4.65 -19.60 -11.44
C VAL A 266 -5.62 -20.48 -12.24
N GLU A 267 -6.58 -19.89 -12.94
CA GLU A 267 -7.52 -20.64 -13.80
C GLU A 267 -6.82 -21.37 -14.94
N ARG A 268 -5.85 -20.71 -15.62
CA ARG A 268 -5.04 -21.35 -16.67
C ARG A 268 -4.20 -22.51 -16.12
N GLU A 269 -3.59 -22.33 -14.95
CA GLU A 269 -2.80 -23.41 -14.34
C GLU A 269 -3.67 -24.59 -13.89
N LYS A 270 -4.88 -24.31 -13.38
CA LYS A 270 -5.85 -25.34 -13.02
C LYS A 270 -6.26 -26.14 -14.26
N LYS A 271 -6.60 -25.47 -15.36
CA LYS A 271 -6.95 -26.12 -16.63
C LYS A 271 -5.80 -26.98 -17.17
N LYS A 272 -4.57 -26.48 -17.19
CA LYS A 272 -3.40 -27.25 -17.59
C LYS A 272 -3.18 -28.48 -16.70
N ARG A 273 -3.44 -28.37 -15.40
CA ARG A 273 -3.33 -29.52 -14.48
C ARG A 273 -4.40 -30.56 -14.78
N GLU A 274 -5.62 -30.15 -15.05
CA GLU A 274 -6.72 -31.03 -15.43
C GLU A 274 -6.41 -31.73 -16.76
N GLU A 275 -5.97 -31.02 -17.78
CA GLU A 275 -5.55 -31.56 -19.07
C GLU A 275 -4.39 -32.57 -18.96
N ARG A 276 -3.48 -32.40 -17.99
CA ARG A 276 -2.40 -33.38 -17.73
C ARG A 276 -2.86 -34.61 -16.98
N THR A 277 -3.87 -34.47 -16.11
CA THR A 277 -4.37 -35.61 -15.29
C THR A 277 -5.33 -36.50 -16.08
N GLU A 278 -6.06 -35.99 -17.07
CA GLU A 278 -6.96 -36.79 -17.92
C GLU A 278 -6.25 -37.93 -18.66
N PRO A 279 -5.15 -37.73 -19.41
CA PRO A 279 -4.45 -38.81 -20.09
C PRO A 279 -3.79 -39.81 -19.12
N GLN A 280 -3.42 -39.38 -17.92
CA GLN A 280 -2.89 -40.30 -16.90
C GLN A 280 -3.97 -41.23 -16.36
N LYS A 281 -5.17 -40.70 -16.06
CA LYS A 281 -6.32 -41.52 -15.65
C LYS A 281 -6.78 -42.46 -16.75
N ALA A 282 -6.79 -42.03 -18.01
CA ALA A 282 -7.11 -42.88 -19.15
C ALA A 282 -6.09 -44.02 -19.32
N ASN A 283 -4.79 -43.76 -19.16
CA ASN A 283 -3.76 -44.76 -19.19
C ASN A 283 -3.82 -45.75 -18.01
N GLU A 284 -4.18 -45.30 -16.82
CA GLU A 284 -4.40 -46.17 -15.66
C GLU A 284 -5.64 -47.06 -15.85
N ALA A 285 -6.73 -46.51 -16.37
CA ALA A 285 -7.95 -47.27 -16.68
C ALA A 285 -7.68 -48.37 -17.76
N VAL A 286 -6.93 -48.05 -18.82
CA VAL A 286 -6.53 -49.02 -19.81
C VAL A 286 -5.62 -50.11 -19.24
N LYS A 287 -4.67 -49.79 -18.37
CA LYS A 287 -3.82 -50.75 -17.66
C LYS A 287 -4.63 -51.67 -16.77
N SER A 288 -5.60 -51.14 -16.04
CA SER A 288 -6.50 -51.87 -15.16
C SER A 288 -7.36 -52.87 -15.94
N CYS A 289 -7.98 -52.43 -17.07
CA CYS A 289 -8.74 -53.32 -17.93
C CYS A 289 -7.91 -54.41 -18.64
N LEU A 290 -6.64 -54.12 -18.94
CA LEU A 290 -5.71 -55.14 -19.49
C LEU A 290 -5.30 -56.15 -18.41
N ALA A 291 -5.12 -55.77 -17.18
CA ALA A 291 -4.82 -56.63 -16.07
C ALA A 291 -5.98 -57.59 -15.73
N GLU A 292 -7.22 -57.10 -15.74
CA GLU A 292 -8.43 -57.90 -15.51
C GLU A 292 -8.64 -58.93 -16.65
N ASN A 293 -8.40 -58.55 -17.91
CA ASN A 293 -8.49 -59.48 -19.06
C ASN A 293 -7.41 -60.58 -19.04
N LEU A 294 -6.25 -60.36 -18.46
CA LEU A 294 -5.22 -61.37 -18.24
C LEU A 294 -5.59 -62.37 -17.13
N TYR A 295 -6.27 -61.86 -16.09
CA TYR A 295 -6.67 -62.72 -14.96
C TYR A 295 -7.85 -63.63 -15.30
N THR A 296 -8.74 -63.22 -16.22
CA THR A 296 -9.88 -64.04 -16.68
C THR A 296 -9.52 -65.08 -17.75
N ARG A 297 -8.29 -65.07 -18.28
CA ARG A 297 -7.79 -66.02 -19.28
C ARG A 297 -6.90 -67.15 -18.70
N MET A 298 -6.62 -67.15 -17.42
CA MET A 298 -5.94 -68.25 -16.69
C MET A 298 -6.97 -69.09 -15.90
#